data_6bb9c5d0bface3752b4595d803e187f2
#
_entry.id   6bb9c5d0bface3752b4595d803e187f2
#
_cell.length_a   1.000
_cell.length_b   1.000
_cell.length_c   1.000
_cell.angle_alpha   90.00
_cell.angle_beta   90.00
_cell.angle_gamma   90.00
#
_symmetry.space_group_name_H-M   'P 1'
#
loop_
_entity.id
_entity.type
_entity.pdbx_description
1 polymer ?
#
loop_
_entity_poly.entity_id
_entity_poly.type
_entity_poly.pdbx_seq_one_letter_code
_entity_poly.pdbx_strand_id
1 'polypeptide(L)'
;MKAEAEKICSLTAYDASFAAILEDAGIEVVLVGDSLGMVLHGEDSTLKVSMDDMVYHTKIVSSACLTSLVVADLPYRSYENREQALQNSLRLVNEAGADMVKLEGGEEVAEIVEYLCENNIEVCGHVGLQPQSVEKYGGYKVQGRDEKSAKDIFSGALALEKAGAKLIVLECIPMGVAGKVTAALNIPTIGIGA
;
A
#
# COMPACT_ATOMS: atom_id res chain seq x y z
N MET A 1 7.89 -4.55 -16.67
CA MET A 1 6.40 -4.61 -16.78
C MET A 1 5.79 -3.26 -17.18
N LYS A 2 5.86 -2.17 -16.37
CA LYS A 2 5.21 -0.89 -16.79
C LYS A 2 5.73 -0.36 -18.13
N ALA A 3 7.03 -0.33 -18.35
CA ALA A 3 7.64 0.13 -19.61
C ALA A 3 7.22 -0.72 -20.83
N GLU A 4 6.83 -1.95 -20.61
CA GLU A 4 6.42 -2.92 -21.63
C GLU A 4 4.89 -3.04 -21.73
N ALA A 5 4.16 -2.18 -21.00
CA ALA A 5 2.70 -2.21 -20.87
C ALA A 5 2.12 -3.54 -20.40
N GLU A 6 2.91 -4.33 -19.67
CA GLU A 6 2.44 -5.55 -19.04
C GLU A 6 1.62 -5.24 -17.78
N LYS A 7 0.53 -6.00 -17.59
CA LYS A 7 -0.32 -5.86 -16.42
C LYS A 7 0.34 -6.50 -15.20
N ILE A 8 0.17 -5.86 -14.05
CA ILE A 8 0.61 -6.36 -12.75
C ILE A 8 -0.63 -6.78 -11.98
N CYS A 9 -0.70 -8.06 -11.63
CA CYS A 9 -1.75 -8.58 -10.76
C CYS A 9 -1.32 -8.43 -9.30
N SER A 10 -2.20 -7.84 -8.50
CA SER A 10 -1.98 -7.70 -7.06
C SER A 10 -3.17 -8.27 -6.30
N LEU A 11 -2.89 -9.17 -5.35
CA LEU A 11 -3.90 -9.78 -4.50
C LEU A 11 -3.43 -9.80 -3.05
N THR A 12 -4.38 -9.85 -2.13
CA THR A 12 -4.08 -9.98 -0.70
C THR A 12 -3.94 -11.44 -0.28
N ALA A 13 -2.99 -11.71 0.62
CA ALA A 13 -2.91 -12.94 1.37
C ALA A 13 -2.52 -12.66 2.82
N TYR A 14 -2.96 -13.53 3.73
CA TYR A 14 -2.74 -13.36 5.17
C TYR A 14 -2.21 -14.63 5.85
N ASP A 15 -2.07 -15.71 5.09
CA ASP A 15 -1.55 -17.00 5.53
C ASP A 15 -0.74 -17.69 4.43
N ALA A 16 0.03 -18.71 4.81
CA ALA A 16 0.92 -19.43 3.90
C ALA A 16 0.17 -20.21 2.82
N SER A 17 -1.04 -20.71 3.10
CA SER A 17 -1.79 -21.54 2.14
C SER A 17 -2.29 -20.70 0.97
N PHE A 18 -2.89 -19.55 1.26
CA PHE A 18 -3.29 -18.60 0.22
C PHE A 18 -2.08 -18.00 -0.50
N ALA A 19 -1.03 -17.63 0.23
CA ALA A 19 0.20 -17.11 -0.38
C ALA A 19 0.80 -18.11 -1.39
N ALA A 20 0.89 -19.40 -1.02
CA ALA A 20 1.38 -20.44 -1.94
C ALA A 20 0.51 -20.61 -3.18
N ILE A 21 -0.82 -20.51 -3.04
CA ILE A 21 -1.74 -20.57 -4.19
C ILE A 21 -1.53 -19.38 -5.13
N LEU A 22 -1.32 -18.18 -4.58
CA LEU A 22 -1.06 -16.97 -5.38
C LEU A 22 0.31 -17.03 -6.08
N GLU A 23 1.33 -17.53 -5.38
CA GLU A 23 2.66 -17.78 -5.94
C GLU A 23 2.59 -18.76 -7.11
N ASP A 24 1.92 -19.91 -6.94
CA ASP A 24 1.73 -20.92 -7.98
C ASP A 24 0.91 -20.38 -9.17
N ALA A 25 0.00 -19.44 -8.92
CA ALA A 25 -0.78 -18.76 -9.97
C ALA A 25 0.01 -17.67 -10.71
N GLY A 26 1.23 -17.34 -10.28
CA GLY A 26 2.07 -16.33 -10.89
C GLY A 26 1.63 -14.89 -10.61
N ILE A 27 1.05 -14.63 -9.44
CA ILE A 27 0.68 -13.27 -9.00
C ILE A 27 1.96 -12.50 -8.72
N GLU A 28 2.11 -11.31 -9.32
CA GLU A 28 3.34 -10.53 -9.22
C GLU A 28 3.48 -9.80 -7.89
N VAL A 29 2.35 -9.39 -7.27
CA VAL A 29 2.36 -8.65 -6.00
C VAL A 29 1.39 -9.28 -5.01
N VAL A 30 1.90 -9.73 -3.88
CA VAL A 30 1.11 -10.23 -2.75
C VAL A 30 1.12 -9.18 -1.65
N LEU A 31 -0.06 -8.65 -1.33
CA LEU A 31 -0.23 -7.63 -0.30
C LEU A 31 -0.66 -8.27 1.03
N VAL A 32 0.07 -8.00 2.08
CA VAL A 32 -0.38 -8.22 3.47
C VAL A 32 -0.94 -6.90 3.96
N GLY A 33 -2.26 -6.74 3.81
CA GLY A 33 -2.96 -5.51 4.13
C GLY A 33 -3.47 -5.47 5.58
N ASP A 34 -3.58 -4.28 6.18
CA ASP A 34 -4.22 -4.10 7.48
C ASP A 34 -5.74 -4.40 7.44
N SER A 35 -6.30 -4.58 6.24
CA SER A 35 -7.62 -5.20 6.02
C SER A 35 -7.77 -6.57 6.69
N LEU A 36 -6.67 -7.22 7.12
CA LEU A 36 -6.71 -8.43 7.96
C LEU A 36 -7.55 -8.23 9.23
N GLY A 37 -7.60 -7.02 9.77
CA GLY A 37 -8.45 -6.68 10.90
C GLY A 37 -9.92 -6.96 10.62
N MET A 38 -10.39 -6.64 9.42
CA MET A 38 -11.76 -6.90 9.00
C MET A 38 -11.96 -8.35 8.53
N VAL A 39 -11.02 -8.87 7.74
CA VAL A 39 -11.16 -10.16 7.06
C VAL A 39 -10.91 -11.34 8.00
N LEU A 40 -9.93 -11.24 8.90
CA LEU A 40 -9.54 -12.33 9.80
C LEU A 40 -9.99 -12.12 11.25
N HIS A 41 -9.85 -10.89 11.77
CA HIS A 41 -10.23 -10.61 13.15
C HIS A 41 -11.72 -10.33 13.31
N GLY A 42 -12.46 -10.08 12.20
CA GLY A 42 -13.89 -9.77 12.24
C GLY A 42 -14.22 -8.40 12.80
N GLU A 43 -13.25 -7.47 12.75
CA GLU A 43 -13.45 -6.09 13.18
C GLU A 43 -14.19 -5.26 12.12
N ASP A 44 -14.81 -4.18 12.53
CA ASP A 44 -15.55 -3.28 11.62
C ASP A 44 -14.62 -2.34 10.83
N SER A 45 -13.33 -2.26 11.20
CA SER A 45 -12.34 -1.39 10.56
C SER A 45 -10.92 -1.94 10.70
N THR A 46 -9.96 -1.32 9.99
CA THR A 46 -8.54 -1.68 10.06
C THR A 46 -7.81 -1.06 11.27
N LEU A 47 -8.47 -0.14 12.00
CA LEU A 47 -7.83 0.74 13.00
C LEU A 47 -7.27 0.03 14.24
N LYS A 48 -7.70 -1.22 14.50
CA LYS A 48 -7.24 -2.01 15.64
C LYS A 48 -6.05 -2.91 15.34
N VAL A 49 -5.66 -3.00 14.07
CA VAL A 49 -4.52 -3.84 13.67
C VAL A 49 -3.22 -3.25 14.23
N SER A 50 -2.47 -4.08 14.91
CA SER A 50 -1.19 -3.70 15.50
C SER A 50 -0.01 -4.01 14.57
N MET A 51 1.15 -3.42 14.86
CA MET A 51 2.40 -3.80 14.20
C MET A 51 2.76 -5.27 14.40
N ASP A 52 2.42 -5.84 15.56
CA ASP A 52 2.72 -7.25 15.83
C ASP A 52 1.85 -8.18 14.98
N ASP A 53 0.59 -7.84 14.73
CA ASP A 53 -0.27 -8.55 13.79
C ASP A 53 0.31 -8.50 12.38
N MET A 54 0.73 -7.32 11.93
CA MET A 54 1.33 -7.14 10.61
C MET A 54 2.64 -7.94 10.45
N VAL A 55 3.52 -7.90 11.44
CA VAL A 55 4.76 -8.69 11.44
C VAL A 55 4.45 -10.19 11.42
N TYR A 56 3.48 -10.65 12.22
CA TYR A 56 3.10 -12.06 12.28
C TYR A 56 2.59 -12.57 10.92
N HIS A 57 1.61 -11.89 10.34
CA HIS A 57 1.03 -12.31 9.05
C HIS A 57 2.00 -12.14 7.89
N THR A 58 2.78 -11.05 7.84
CA THR A 58 3.78 -10.82 6.81
C THR A 58 4.84 -11.93 6.82
N LYS A 59 5.32 -12.35 7.98
CA LYS A 59 6.30 -13.43 8.11
C LYS A 59 5.78 -14.76 7.57
N ILE A 60 4.51 -15.06 7.80
CA ILE A 60 3.88 -16.28 7.29
C ILE A 60 3.76 -16.21 5.76
N VAL A 61 3.30 -15.10 5.22
CA VAL A 61 3.11 -14.90 3.78
C VAL A 61 4.45 -14.92 3.05
N SER A 62 5.44 -14.16 3.52
CA SER A 62 6.77 -14.07 2.89
C SER A 62 7.48 -15.43 2.84
N SER A 63 7.25 -16.30 3.83
CA SER A 63 7.83 -17.64 3.82
C SER A 63 7.29 -18.55 2.70
N ALA A 64 6.15 -18.23 2.12
CA ALA A 64 5.50 -18.98 1.05
C ALA A 64 5.64 -18.31 -0.34
N CYS A 65 6.12 -17.07 -0.41
CA CYS A 65 6.38 -16.33 -1.64
C CYS A 65 7.87 -16.40 -1.97
N LEU A 66 8.22 -16.89 -3.17
CA LEU A 66 9.60 -17.01 -3.64
C LEU A 66 9.92 -16.05 -4.79
N THR A 67 8.90 -15.69 -5.58
CA THR A 67 9.03 -14.83 -6.76
C THR A 67 8.08 -13.64 -6.73
N SER A 68 6.95 -13.74 -6.03
CA SER A 68 6.02 -12.64 -5.84
C SER A 68 6.62 -11.57 -4.93
N LEU A 69 6.43 -10.30 -5.29
CA LEU A 69 6.80 -9.16 -4.45
C LEU A 69 5.85 -9.09 -3.25
N VAL A 70 6.38 -9.22 -2.04
CA VAL A 70 5.59 -9.12 -0.80
C VAL A 70 5.56 -7.67 -0.30
N VAL A 71 4.38 -7.07 -0.34
CA VAL A 71 4.12 -5.72 0.18
C VAL A 71 3.38 -5.83 1.51
N ALA A 72 3.82 -5.11 2.54
CA ALA A 72 3.17 -5.12 3.86
C ALA A 72 2.75 -3.71 4.29
N ASP A 73 1.53 -3.58 4.80
CA ASP A 73 1.02 -2.31 5.30
C ASP A 73 1.68 -1.89 6.61
N LEU A 74 2.02 -0.61 6.69
CA LEU A 74 2.18 0.08 7.96
C LEU A 74 0.77 0.37 8.51
N PRO A 75 0.32 -0.23 9.62
CA PRO A 75 -1.03 -0.05 10.13
C PRO A 75 -1.23 1.35 10.71
N TYR A 76 -2.48 1.69 10.99
CA TYR A 76 -2.86 2.97 11.55
C TYR A 76 -1.99 3.40 12.76
N ARG A 77 -1.52 4.64 12.75
CA ARG A 77 -0.62 5.25 13.75
C ARG A 77 0.78 4.62 13.87
N SER A 78 1.21 3.82 12.93
CA SER A 78 2.56 3.25 12.95
C SER A 78 3.60 4.09 12.21
N TYR A 79 3.18 5.23 11.61
CA TYR A 79 4.04 6.16 10.85
C TYR A 79 3.66 7.63 11.09
N GLU A 80 3.40 8.01 12.35
CA GLU A 80 3.06 9.39 12.73
C GLU A 80 4.25 10.36 12.60
N ASN A 81 5.47 9.84 12.56
CA ASN A 81 6.71 10.55 12.27
C ASN A 81 7.70 9.62 11.56
N ARG A 82 8.72 10.18 10.94
CA ARG A 82 9.67 9.44 10.10
C ARG A 82 10.51 8.41 10.87
N GLU A 83 10.89 8.69 12.13
CA GLU A 83 11.66 7.77 12.96
C GLU A 83 10.85 6.53 13.33
N GLN A 84 9.59 6.72 13.72
CA GLN A 84 8.65 5.64 14.00
C GLN A 84 8.35 4.83 12.73
N ALA A 85 8.10 5.50 11.60
CA ALA A 85 7.90 4.87 10.31
C ALA A 85 9.08 3.96 9.95
N LEU A 86 10.31 4.45 10.10
CA LEU A 86 11.52 3.67 9.82
C LEU A 86 11.64 2.46 10.74
N GLN A 87 11.46 2.62 12.05
CA GLN A 87 11.53 1.50 13.00
C GLN A 87 10.52 0.41 12.66
N ASN A 88 9.28 0.79 12.36
CA ASN A 88 8.22 -0.15 12.00
C ASN A 88 8.44 -0.80 10.63
N SER A 89 8.93 -0.04 9.65
CA SER A 89 9.31 -0.59 8.34
C SER A 89 10.45 -1.62 8.46
N LEU A 90 11.46 -1.35 9.28
CA LEU A 90 12.54 -2.29 9.54
C LEU A 90 12.04 -3.60 10.18
N ARG A 91 10.99 -3.55 11.01
CA ARG A 91 10.35 -4.75 11.53
C ARG A 91 9.71 -5.57 10.40
N LEU A 92 8.95 -4.92 9.51
CA LEU A 92 8.31 -5.62 8.39
C LEU A 92 9.33 -6.22 7.42
N VAL A 93 10.40 -5.50 7.12
CA VAL A 93 11.44 -5.97 6.18
C VAL A 93 12.34 -7.01 6.84
N ASN A 94 12.96 -6.70 7.99
CA ASN A 94 14.01 -7.54 8.57
C ASN A 94 13.49 -8.72 9.40
N GLU A 95 12.35 -8.54 10.12
CA GLU A 95 11.80 -9.62 10.96
C GLU A 95 10.80 -10.48 10.20
N ALA A 96 10.02 -9.85 9.29
CA ALA A 96 8.92 -10.50 8.61
C ALA A 96 9.16 -10.80 7.12
N GLY A 97 10.22 -10.26 6.51
CA GLY A 97 10.62 -10.57 5.13
C GLY A 97 9.77 -9.88 4.06
N ALA A 98 9.17 -8.72 4.35
CA ALA A 98 8.55 -7.91 3.31
C ALA A 98 9.62 -7.31 2.38
N ASP A 99 9.33 -7.26 1.08
CA ASP A 99 10.18 -6.59 0.09
C ASP A 99 9.90 -5.09 0.05
N MET A 100 8.68 -4.68 0.39
CA MET A 100 8.22 -3.31 0.31
C MET A 100 7.20 -3.02 1.41
N VAL A 101 7.18 -1.80 1.93
CA VAL A 101 6.14 -1.35 2.88
C VAL A 101 5.12 -0.46 2.18
N LYS A 102 3.86 -0.51 2.61
CA LYS A 102 2.82 0.40 2.11
C LYS A 102 2.34 1.34 3.22
N LEU A 103 2.06 2.58 2.85
CA LEU A 103 1.45 3.57 3.74
C LEU A 103 0.46 4.47 2.98
N GLU A 104 -0.53 4.97 3.69
CA GLU A 104 -1.62 5.78 3.17
C GLU A 104 -1.31 7.28 3.35
N GLY A 105 -1.59 8.05 2.32
CA GLY A 105 -1.45 9.50 2.31
C GLY A 105 -0.94 10.02 0.96
N GLY A 106 -1.00 11.32 0.79
CA GLY A 106 -0.50 12.04 -0.38
C GLY A 106 0.72 12.90 -0.06
N GLU A 107 0.62 14.21 -0.32
CA GLU A 107 1.72 15.14 -0.06
C GLU A 107 2.14 15.18 1.41
N GLU A 108 1.20 14.96 2.33
CA GLU A 108 1.41 15.02 3.78
C GLU A 108 2.35 13.93 4.32
N VAL A 109 2.50 12.82 3.60
CA VAL A 109 3.42 11.73 3.99
C VAL A 109 4.67 11.65 3.11
N ALA A 110 4.83 12.56 2.14
CA ALA A 110 5.94 12.53 1.20
C ALA A 110 7.31 12.61 1.90
N GLU A 111 7.46 13.43 2.97
CA GLU A 111 8.68 13.51 3.76
C GLU A 111 9.01 12.18 4.46
N ILE A 112 7.99 11.45 4.93
CA ILE A 112 8.17 10.11 5.52
C ILE A 112 8.64 9.14 4.45
N VAL A 113 8.01 9.14 3.27
CA VAL A 113 8.40 8.28 2.13
C VAL A 113 9.84 8.55 1.71
N GLU A 114 10.24 9.81 1.57
CA GLU A 114 11.62 10.21 1.24
C GLU A 114 12.60 9.66 2.26
N TYR A 115 12.30 9.84 3.55
CA TYR A 115 13.16 9.34 4.63
C TYR A 115 13.27 7.81 4.66
N LEU A 116 12.19 7.08 4.39
CA LEU A 116 12.22 5.62 4.27
C LEU A 116 13.10 5.19 3.10
N CYS A 117 12.92 5.82 1.92
CA CYS A 117 13.70 5.50 0.73
C CYS A 117 15.20 5.81 0.90
N GLU A 118 15.56 6.91 1.58
CA GLU A 118 16.94 7.24 1.95
C GLU A 118 17.59 6.19 2.87
N ASN A 119 16.76 5.47 3.64
CA ASN A 119 17.19 4.37 4.51
C ASN A 119 17.04 2.97 3.84
N ASN A 120 16.96 2.91 2.51
CA ASN A 120 16.85 1.69 1.71
C ASN A 120 15.59 0.86 1.99
N ILE A 121 14.48 1.49 2.36
CA ILE A 121 13.17 0.85 2.44
C ILE A 121 12.43 1.14 1.14
N GLU A 122 12.03 0.09 0.42
CA GLU A 122 11.15 0.22 -0.75
C GLU A 122 9.73 0.57 -0.30
N VAL A 123 9.11 1.55 -0.97
CA VAL A 123 7.81 2.10 -0.54
C VAL A 123 6.76 2.00 -1.64
N CYS A 124 5.59 1.50 -1.27
CA CYS A 124 4.34 1.61 -2.00
C CYS A 124 3.50 2.74 -1.39
N GLY A 125 3.17 3.76 -2.15
CA GLY A 125 2.24 4.79 -1.74
C GLY A 125 0.77 4.35 -1.91
N HIS A 126 -0.16 5.05 -1.26
CA HIS A 126 -1.58 4.78 -1.39
C HIS A 126 -2.37 6.08 -1.36
N VAL A 127 -3.04 6.41 -2.47
CA VAL A 127 -3.88 7.61 -2.58
C VAL A 127 -5.31 7.25 -2.98
N GLY A 128 -6.23 8.19 -2.77
CA GLY A 128 -7.67 7.99 -2.98
C GLY A 128 -8.38 7.75 -1.67
N LEU A 129 -9.21 6.70 -1.59
CA LEU A 129 -9.77 6.28 -0.32
C LEU A 129 -8.64 5.67 0.54
N GLN A 130 -8.57 6.12 1.77
CA GLN A 130 -7.61 5.65 2.76
C GLN A 130 -8.41 4.98 3.89
N PRO A 131 -8.47 3.63 3.96
CA PRO A 131 -9.20 2.90 5.00
C PRO A 131 -8.85 3.33 6.43
N GLN A 132 -7.58 3.64 6.69
CA GLN A 132 -7.12 4.16 7.99
C GLN A 132 -7.67 5.53 8.34
N SER A 133 -8.17 6.28 7.37
CA SER A 133 -8.79 7.60 7.54
C SER A 133 -10.30 7.60 7.23
N VAL A 134 -10.95 6.43 7.18
CA VAL A 134 -12.35 6.25 6.76
C VAL A 134 -13.33 7.13 7.55
N GLU A 135 -13.07 7.36 8.83
CA GLU A 135 -13.90 8.25 9.67
C GLU A 135 -13.87 9.70 9.18
N LYS A 136 -12.72 10.20 8.71
CA LYS A 136 -12.58 11.56 8.14
C LYS A 136 -13.40 11.74 6.87
N TYR A 137 -13.58 10.66 6.09
CA TYR A 137 -14.37 10.67 4.86
C TYR A 137 -15.86 10.40 5.08
N GLY A 138 -16.27 10.11 6.32
CA GLY A 138 -17.65 9.72 6.65
C GLY A 138 -18.07 8.41 5.99
N GLY A 139 -17.17 7.44 5.92
CA GLY A 139 -17.36 6.11 5.38
C GLY A 139 -16.59 5.83 4.08
N TYR A 140 -16.76 4.64 3.55
CA TYR A 140 -16.14 4.17 2.30
C TYR A 140 -16.80 4.84 1.09
N LYS A 141 -16.26 5.97 0.65
CA LYS A 141 -16.81 6.79 -0.45
C LYS A 141 -15.75 6.99 -1.53
N VAL A 142 -16.20 7.04 -2.78
CA VAL A 142 -15.33 7.38 -3.92
C VAL A 142 -14.74 8.77 -3.72
N GLN A 143 -13.42 8.87 -3.75
CA GLN A 143 -12.63 10.09 -3.64
C GLN A 143 -12.35 10.68 -5.04
N GLY A 144 -12.05 11.99 -5.12
CA GLY A 144 -11.71 12.61 -6.42
C GLY A 144 -12.88 12.87 -7.35
N ARG A 145 -14.10 13.01 -6.82
CA ARG A 145 -15.29 13.32 -7.64
C ARG A 145 -15.36 14.78 -8.06
N ASP A 146 -14.85 15.69 -7.25
CA ASP A 146 -14.75 17.11 -7.55
C ASP A 146 -13.32 17.46 -8.02
N GLU A 147 -13.18 18.62 -8.67
CA GLU A 147 -11.93 19.05 -9.29
C GLU A 147 -10.82 19.23 -8.25
N LYS A 148 -11.13 19.71 -7.05
CA LYS A 148 -10.15 19.92 -5.98
C LYS A 148 -9.63 18.60 -5.47
N SER A 149 -10.49 17.69 -5.06
CA SER A 149 -10.09 16.38 -4.55
C SER A 149 -9.38 15.53 -5.61
N ALA A 150 -9.77 15.63 -6.89
CA ALA A 150 -9.06 14.99 -7.99
C ALA A 150 -7.64 15.55 -8.17
N LYS A 151 -7.46 16.87 -8.02
CA LYS A 151 -6.16 17.52 -8.07
C LYS A 151 -5.28 17.12 -6.87
N ASP A 152 -5.86 17.07 -5.67
CA ASP A 152 -5.12 16.67 -4.46
C ASP A 152 -4.61 15.22 -4.58
N ILE A 153 -5.42 14.30 -5.11
CA ILE A 153 -4.99 12.92 -5.40
C ILE A 153 -3.85 12.90 -6.44
N PHE A 154 -3.98 13.68 -7.51
CA PHE A 154 -2.99 13.73 -8.57
C PHE A 154 -1.65 14.30 -8.06
N SER A 155 -1.66 15.42 -7.34
CA SER A 155 -0.45 16.03 -6.80
C SER A 155 0.18 15.14 -5.71
N GLY A 156 -0.64 14.49 -4.88
CA GLY A 156 -0.17 13.53 -3.89
C GLY A 156 0.58 12.36 -4.52
N ALA A 157 0.03 11.75 -5.58
CA ALA A 157 0.69 10.67 -6.29
C ALA A 157 2.05 11.09 -6.90
N LEU A 158 2.12 12.29 -7.48
CA LEU A 158 3.39 12.84 -8.00
C LEU A 158 4.41 13.13 -6.87
N ALA A 159 3.93 13.63 -5.73
CA ALA A 159 4.80 13.89 -4.58
C ALA A 159 5.40 12.59 -4.04
N LEU A 160 4.61 11.51 -3.95
CA LEU A 160 5.08 10.20 -3.52
C LEU A 160 6.12 9.60 -4.48
N GLU A 161 5.88 9.69 -5.81
CA GLU A 161 6.90 9.26 -6.79
C GLU A 161 8.19 10.06 -6.64
N LYS A 162 8.08 11.37 -6.50
CA LYS A 162 9.25 12.26 -6.31
C LYS A 162 10.00 11.93 -5.02
N ALA A 163 9.30 11.55 -3.96
CA ALA A 163 9.86 11.11 -2.68
C ALA A 163 10.53 9.72 -2.76
N GLY A 164 10.40 8.99 -3.88
CA GLY A 164 11.09 7.74 -4.13
C GLY A 164 10.21 6.49 -4.08
N ALA A 165 8.89 6.63 -3.92
CA ALA A 165 7.97 5.49 -4.00
C ALA A 165 8.15 4.73 -5.32
N LYS A 166 8.00 3.39 -5.29
CA LYS A 166 8.20 2.51 -6.45
C LYS A 166 6.90 1.94 -7.00
N LEU A 167 5.83 2.03 -6.24
CA LEU A 167 4.50 1.55 -6.56
C LEU A 167 3.47 2.49 -5.93
N ILE A 168 2.30 2.67 -6.54
CA ILE A 168 1.20 3.44 -5.93
C ILE A 168 -0.12 2.70 -6.10
N VAL A 169 -0.85 2.53 -5.00
CA VAL A 169 -2.24 2.08 -5.00
C VAL A 169 -3.16 3.28 -5.23
N LEU A 170 -4.11 3.11 -6.14
CA LEU A 170 -5.17 4.06 -6.47
C LEU A 170 -6.51 3.43 -6.04
N GLU A 171 -7.01 3.82 -4.85
CA GLU A 171 -8.20 3.18 -4.30
C GLU A 171 -9.44 4.07 -4.43
N CYS A 172 -10.51 3.48 -4.96
CA CYS A 172 -11.85 4.04 -4.96
C CYS A 172 -11.90 5.48 -5.50
N ILE A 173 -11.29 5.70 -6.68
CA ILE A 173 -11.25 6.97 -7.41
C ILE A 173 -11.86 6.81 -8.80
N PRO A 174 -12.43 7.88 -9.41
CA PRO A 174 -12.96 7.79 -10.76
C PRO A 174 -11.91 7.34 -11.78
N MET A 175 -12.29 6.45 -12.71
CA MET A 175 -11.41 5.90 -13.75
C MET A 175 -10.65 6.99 -14.54
N GLY A 176 -11.30 8.13 -14.83
CA GLY A 176 -10.65 9.25 -15.51
C GLY A 176 -9.53 9.92 -14.71
N VAL A 177 -9.64 9.93 -13.36
CA VAL A 177 -8.57 10.40 -12.46
C VAL A 177 -7.45 9.37 -12.40
N ALA A 178 -7.80 8.09 -12.20
CA ALA A 178 -6.84 6.99 -12.17
C ALA A 178 -6.00 6.93 -13.47
N GLY A 179 -6.64 7.06 -14.63
CA GLY A 179 -5.97 7.07 -15.92
C GLY A 179 -4.98 8.24 -16.06
N LYS A 180 -5.35 9.44 -15.61
CA LYS A 180 -4.44 10.61 -15.62
C LYS A 180 -3.24 10.41 -14.71
N VAL A 181 -3.45 9.90 -13.49
CA VAL A 181 -2.37 9.60 -12.53
C VAL A 181 -1.43 8.55 -13.13
N THR A 182 -1.97 7.43 -13.61
CA THR A 182 -1.18 6.34 -14.20
C THR A 182 -0.34 6.81 -15.40
N ALA A 183 -0.88 7.70 -16.24
CA ALA A 183 -0.16 8.23 -17.40
C ALA A 183 0.94 9.24 -17.02
N ALA A 184 0.78 9.96 -15.92
CA ALA A 184 1.75 10.96 -15.46
C ALA A 184 2.93 10.38 -14.70
N LEU A 185 2.73 9.27 -14.01
CA LEU A 185 3.78 8.61 -13.22
C LEU A 185 4.68 7.73 -14.11
N ASN A 186 5.94 7.59 -13.72
CA ASN A 186 6.88 6.63 -14.32
C ASN A 186 6.80 5.25 -13.64
N ILE A 187 6.42 5.21 -12.36
CA ILE A 187 6.24 3.99 -11.57
C ILE A 187 4.88 3.33 -11.85
N PRO A 188 4.72 2.02 -11.61
CA PRO A 188 3.45 1.34 -11.79
C PRO A 188 2.39 1.79 -10.80
N THR A 189 1.12 1.56 -11.17
CA THR A 189 -0.03 1.81 -10.31
C THR A 189 -0.91 0.57 -10.23
N ILE A 190 -1.49 0.32 -9.06
CA ILE A 190 -2.47 -0.73 -8.81
C ILE A 190 -3.82 -0.06 -8.55
N GLY A 191 -4.80 -0.30 -9.41
CA GLY A 191 -6.16 0.23 -9.23
C GLY A 191 -7.03 -0.75 -8.45
N ILE A 192 -7.78 -0.26 -7.47
CA ILE A 192 -8.73 -1.06 -6.69
C ILE A 192 -9.98 -0.26 -6.36
N GLY A 193 -11.16 -0.88 -6.46
CA GLY A 193 -12.43 -0.28 -6.05
C GLY A 193 -12.94 0.87 -6.93
N ALA A 194 -12.43 1.01 -8.12
CA ALA A 194 -12.83 2.08 -9.08
C ALA A 194 -13.71 1.54 -10.20
#